data_2beaab7581fb1d28a4565d4e68422fd9
#
_entry.id   2beaab7581fb1d28a4565d4e68422fd9
#
_cell.length_a   1.000
_cell.length_b   1.000
_cell.length_c   1.000
_cell.angle_alpha   90.00
_cell.angle_beta   90.00
_cell.angle_gamma   90.00
#
_symmetry.space_group_name_H-M   'P 1'
#
loop_
_entity.id
_entity.type
_entity.pdbx_description
1 polymer ?
#
loop_
_entity_poly.entity_id
_entity_poly.type
_entity_poly.pdbx_seq_one_letter_code
_entity_poly.pdbx_strand_id
1 'polypeptide(L)'
;WMQDLAEAFEIGTMIGDKVIILSCSTGGTLVATGIAKRVFSEKLFSTVFFAPNFGVQDPMAPLLTWPLARYWAPFIGGEMQTSMPRNDLHARYWTTTYPTISLIPMMQLIDRAQSADMVKTTVPALFYFSPDDKVIDPQKTENFIARWRGPKSIIRINGGDSEDELNHLITGQVVSPSQVKRAADTVVRWHNRIRQKADQ
;
A
#
# COMPACT_ATOMS: atom_id res chain seq x y z
N TRP A 1 -6.14 -11.72 -6.13
CA TRP A 1 -5.64 -10.34 -5.93
C TRP A 1 -4.90 -9.79 -7.15
N MET A 2 -3.91 -10.52 -7.72
CA MET A 2 -3.20 -10.04 -8.92
C MET A 2 -4.12 -9.96 -10.15
N GLN A 3 -5.07 -10.88 -10.28
CA GLN A 3 -6.07 -10.84 -11.34
C GLN A 3 -7.02 -9.66 -11.14
N ASP A 4 -7.51 -9.45 -9.92
CA ASP A 4 -8.41 -8.33 -9.58
C ASP A 4 -7.74 -6.97 -9.85
N LEU A 5 -6.42 -6.88 -9.55
CA LEU A 5 -5.63 -5.69 -9.86
C LEU A 5 -5.52 -5.44 -11.37
N ALA A 6 -5.27 -6.49 -12.16
CA ALA A 6 -5.19 -6.38 -13.62
C ALA A 6 -6.54 -5.95 -14.21
N GLU A 7 -7.63 -6.57 -13.77
CA GLU A 7 -8.99 -6.25 -14.20
C GLU A 7 -9.37 -4.81 -13.85
N ALA A 8 -9.08 -4.36 -12.62
CA ALA A 8 -9.32 -2.97 -12.22
C ALA A 8 -8.53 -1.97 -13.08
N PHE A 9 -7.28 -2.32 -13.43
CA PHE A 9 -6.48 -1.49 -14.32
C PHE A 9 -7.05 -1.45 -15.74
N GLU A 10 -7.48 -2.60 -16.28
CA GLU A 10 -8.12 -2.67 -17.61
C GLU A 10 -9.38 -1.81 -17.66
N ILE A 11 -10.24 -1.87 -16.64
CA ILE A 11 -11.41 -0.99 -16.53
C ILE A 11 -10.97 0.49 -16.56
N GLY A 12 -9.93 0.86 -15.82
CA GLY A 12 -9.37 2.21 -15.86
C GLY A 12 -8.93 2.63 -17.25
N THR A 13 -8.33 1.72 -18.05
CA THR A 13 -7.87 2.00 -19.42
C THR A 13 -9.01 2.14 -20.44
N MET A 14 -10.18 1.61 -20.13
CA MET A 14 -11.39 1.83 -20.94
C MET A 14 -12.07 3.17 -20.66
N ILE A 15 -11.86 3.74 -19.46
CA ILE A 15 -12.45 5.01 -19.04
C ILE A 15 -11.56 6.20 -19.44
N GLY A 16 -10.23 6.01 -19.46
CA GLY A 16 -9.28 7.09 -19.70
C GLY A 16 -8.06 6.67 -20.53
N ASP A 17 -7.41 7.68 -21.14
CA ASP A 17 -6.19 7.49 -21.92
C ASP A 17 -4.96 7.17 -21.04
N LYS A 18 -4.98 7.67 -19.79
CA LYS A 18 -3.95 7.45 -18.78
C LYS A 18 -4.58 7.07 -17.45
N VAL A 19 -3.94 6.16 -16.76
CA VAL A 19 -4.41 5.66 -15.45
C VAL A 19 -3.41 6.08 -14.37
N ILE A 20 -3.94 6.60 -13.27
CA ILE A 20 -3.22 6.83 -12.02
C ILE A 20 -3.75 5.84 -11.00
N ILE A 21 -2.88 5.08 -10.36
CA ILE A 21 -3.28 4.15 -9.31
C ILE A 21 -3.00 4.78 -7.95
N LEU A 22 -4.05 4.93 -7.14
CA LEU A 22 -3.93 5.29 -5.73
C LEU A 22 -4.12 4.01 -4.90
N SER A 23 -3.17 3.72 -4.04
CA SER A 23 -3.15 2.49 -3.25
C SER A 23 -2.86 2.76 -1.78
N CYS A 24 -3.41 1.92 -0.89
CA CYS A 24 -3.20 2.03 0.54
C CYS A 24 -2.74 0.68 1.12
N SER A 25 -1.79 0.73 2.05
CA SER A 25 -1.32 -0.43 2.81
C SER A 25 -0.96 -1.63 1.91
N THR A 26 -1.55 -2.80 2.11
CA THR A 26 -1.34 -4.01 1.29
C THR A 26 -1.71 -3.81 -0.19
N GLY A 27 -2.63 -2.88 -0.50
CA GLY A 27 -2.88 -2.46 -1.88
C GLY A 27 -1.65 -1.87 -2.56
N GLY A 28 -0.82 -1.13 -1.81
CA GLY A 28 0.47 -0.64 -2.30
C GLY A 28 1.45 -1.76 -2.63
N THR A 29 1.52 -2.78 -1.79
CA THR A 29 2.33 -3.99 -2.04
C THR A 29 1.90 -4.68 -3.33
N LEU A 30 0.58 -4.78 -3.53
CA LEU A 30 -0.01 -5.40 -4.71
C LEU A 30 0.34 -4.63 -5.99
N VAL A 31 0.20 -3.30 -5.97
CA VAL A 31 0.57 -2.41 -7.10
C VAL A 31 2.06 -2.50 -7.41
N ALA A 32 2.92 -2.44 -6.40
CA ALA A 32 4.36 -2.57 -6.58
C ALA A 32 4.75 -3.92 -7.22
N THR A 33 4.11 -5.01 -6.77
CA THR A 33 4.29 -6.34 -7.37
C THR A 33 3.79 -6.37 -8.82
N GLY A 34 2.66 -5.72 -9.11
CA GLY A 34 2.12 -5.60 -10.46
C GLY A 34 3.05 -4.86 -11.41
N ILE A 35 3.66 -3.77 -10.97
CA ILE A 35 4.67 -3.02 -11.73
C ILE A 35 5.90 -3.89 -12.02
N ALA A 36 6.43 -4.57 -11.01
CA ALA A 36 7.59 -5.46 -11.19
C ALA A 36 7.31 -6.61 -12.17
N LYS A 37 6.08 -7.14 -12.15
CA LYS A 37 5.63 -8.21 -13.06
C LYS A 37 5.15 -7.70 -14.42
N ARG A 38 5.19 -6.39 -14.66
CA ARG A 38 4.71 -5.75 -15.89
C ARG A 38 3.25 -6.10 -16.23
N VAL A 39 2.39 -6.13 -15.21
CA VAL A 39 0.96 -6.37 -15.37
C VAL A 39 0.28 -5.20 -16.09
N PHE A 40 0.81 -3.99 -15.92
CA PHE A 40 0.23 -2.77 -16.47
C PHE A 40 0.81 -2.42 -17.82
N SER A 41 -0.04 -1.89 -18.70
CA SER A 41 0.39 -1.32 -19.97
C SER A 41 1.03 0.08 -19.78
N GLU A 42 1.53 0.66 -20.87
CA GLU A 42 2.04 2.05 -20.94
C GLU A 42 0.99 3.14 -20.64
N LYS A 43 -0.28 2.76 -20.47
CA LYS A 43 -1.31 3.64 -19.97
C LYS A 43 -1.17 3.93 -18.48
N LEU A 44 -0.38 3.16 -17.70
CA LEU A 44 -0.05 3.49 -16.33
C LEU A 44 0.84 4.73 -16.29
N PHE A 45 0.23 5.87 -15.98
CA PHE A 45 0.93 7.14 -15.94
C PHE A 45 1.76 7.32 -14.65
N SER A 46 1.17 6.98 -13.49
CA SER A 46 1.83 7.12 -12.19
C SER A 46 1.11 6.34 -11.09
N THR A 47 1.76 6.22 -9.95
CA THR A 47 1.16 5.58 -8.76
C THR A 47 1.37 6.41 -7.50
N VAL A 48 0.40 6.35 -6.59
CA VAL A 48 0.47 6.95 -5.26
C VAL A 48 0.34 5.83 -4.22
N PHE A 49 1.28 5.77 -3.30
CA PHE A 49 1.34 4.81 -2.22
C PHE A 49 1.05 5.51 -0.89
N PHE A 50 -0.11 5.26 -0.30
CA PHE A 50 -0.46 5.69 1.05
C PHE A 50 -0.14 4.58 2.05
N ALA A 51 0.79 4.85 2.97
CA ALA A 51 1.23 3.91 3.99
C ALA A 51 1.42 2.47 3.46
N PRO A 52 2.24 2.25 2.37
CA PRO A 52 2.33 0.97 1.69
C PRO A 52 2.94 -0.10 2.59
N ASN A 53 2.31 -1.27 2.64
CA ASN A 53 2.77 -2.38 3.47
C ASN A 53 3.91 -3.16 2.80
N PHE A 54 5.14 -2.69 2.94
CA PHE A 54 6.33 -3.44 2.54
C PHE A 54 6.94 -4.26 3.67
N GLY A 55 6.24 -4.37 4.80
CA GLY A 55 6.56 -5.20 5.94
C GLY A 55 5.78 -4.75 7.16
N VAL A 56 5.33 -5.69 7.96
CA VAL A 56 4.60 -5.41 9.19
C VAL A 56 5.55 -5.23 10.37
N GLN A 57 5.09 -4.55 11.43
CA GLN A 57 5.86 -4.36 12.66
C GLN A 57 6.03 -5.64 13.48
N ASP A 58 5.09 -6.59 13.34
CA ASP A 58 5.13 -7.84 14.09
C ASP A 58 6.34 -8.70 13.66
N PRO A 59 7.30 -8.96 14.57
CA PRO A 59 8.49 -9.74 14.27
C PRO A 59 8.20 -11.22 13.98
N MET A 60 7.03 -11.73 14.38
CA MET A 60 6.62 -13.10 14.12
C MET A 60 5.94 -13.29 12.76
N ALA A 61 5.48 -12.21 12.15
CA ALA A 61 4.76 -12.26 10.88
C ALA A 61 5.54 -12.97 9.74
N PRO A 62 6.88 -12.86 9.60
CA PRO A 62 7.62 -13.60 8.59
C PRO A 62 7.48 -15.13 8.70
N LEU A 63 7.19 -15.67 9.88
CA LEU A 63 6.96 -17.11 10.05
C LEU A 63 5.76 -17.60 9.25
N LEU A 64 4.80 -16.73 8.93
CA LEU A 64 3.64 -17.08 8.10
C LEU A 64 4.01 -17.48 6.66
N THR A 65 5.24 -17.25 6.23
CA THR A 65 5.76 -17.71 4.93
C THR A 65 6.42 -19.09 5.00
N TRP A 66 6.60 -19.65 6.20
CA TRP A 66 7.20 -20.97 6.40
C TRP A 66 6.31 -22.10 5.91
N PRO A 67 6.92 -23.28 5.61
CA PRO A 67 6.15 -24.44 5.20
C PRO A 67 5.04 -24.81 6.20
N LEU A 68 3.92 -25.25 5.66
CA LEU A 68 2.77 -25.70 6.44
C LEU A 68 2.12 -24.60 7.33
N ALA A 69 2.43 -23.32 7.13
CA ALA A 69 1.86 -22.22 7.91
C ALA A 69 0.33 -22.27 7.99
N ARG A 70 -0.33 -22.69 6.91
CA ARG A 70 -1.80 -22.86 6.90
C ARG A 70 -2.35 -23.82 7.97
N TYR A 71 -1.53 -24.74 8.48
CA TYR A 71 -1.94 -25.71 9.49
C TYR A 71 -1.56 -25.27 10.89
N TRP A 72 -0.35 -24.75 11.09
CA TRP A 72 0.11 -24.37 12.42
C TRP A 72 -0.25 -22.95 12.84
N ALA A 73 -0.38 -22.00 11.90
CA ALA A 73 -0.66 -20.62 12.26
C ALA A 73 -2.01 -20.40 12.97
N PRO A 74 -3.13 -21.02 12.54
CA PRO A 74 -4.39 -20.96 13.30
C PRO A 74 -4.28 -21.59 14.69
N PHE A 75 -3.46 -22.61 14.86
CA PHE A 75 -3.26 -23.27 16.15
C PHE A 75 -2.51 -22.40 17.16
N ILE A 76 -1.52 -21.60 16.68
CA ILE A 76 -0.73 -20.70 17.53
C ILE A 76 -1.42 -19.34 17.72
N GLY A 77 -1.92 -18.76 16.64
CA GLY A 77 -2.47 -17.39 16.60
C GLY A 77 -3.99 -17.31 16.71
N GLY A 78 -4.67 -18.45 16.89
CA GLY A 78 -6.14 -18.54 16.83
C GLY A 78 -6.65 -18.64 15.38
N GLU A 79 -7.85 -19.18 15.22
CA GLU A 79 -8.47 -19.35 13.89
C GLU A 79 -8.85 -18.02 13.25
N MET A 80 -9.22 -17.04 14.06
CA MET A 80 -9.71 -15.73 13.62
C MET A 80 -8.87 -14.61 14.23
N GLN A 81 -8.60 -13.61 13.44
CA GLN A 81 -8.07 -12.33 13.90
C GLN A 81 -9.22 -11.34 14.04
N THR A 82 -9.26 -10.62 15.15
CA THR A 82 -10.29 -9.61 15.41
C THR A 82 -9.64 -8.34 15.92
N SER A 83 -10.03 -7.21 15.35
CA SER A 83 -9.63 -5.88 15.80
C SER A 83 -10.85 -5.05 16.19
N MET A 84 -10.69 -4.21 17.20
CA MET A 84 -11.74 -3.28 17.59
C MET A 84 -11.87 -2.17 16.56
N PRO A 85 -13.09 -1.87 16.08
CA PRO A 85 -13.29 -0.71 15.22
C PRO A 85 -13.05 0.59 15.99
N ARG A 86 -12.47 1.59 15.35
CA ARG A 86 -12.13 2.88 15.97
C ARG A 86 -13.32 3.85 16.03
N ASN A 87 -14.26 3.68 15.10
CA ASN A 87 -15.50 4.44 15.01
C ASN A 87 -16.53 3.68 14.16
N ASP A 88 -17.74 4.21 14.04
CA ASP A 88 -18.85 3.58 13.29
C ASP A 88 -18.53 3.40 11.80
N LEU A 89 -17.83 4.36 11.19
CA LEU A 89 -17.42 4.24 9.78
C LEU A 89 -16.40 3.11 9.60
N HIS A 90 -15.46 2.97 10.53
CA HIS A 90 -14.49 1.87 10.52
C HIS A 90 -15.20 0.53 10.70
N ALA A 91 -16.17 0.43 11.63
CA ALA A 91 -16.99 -0.76 11.81
C ALA A 91 -17.79 -1.14 10.55
N ARG A 92 -18.27 -0.12 9.81
CA ARG A 92 -19.11 -0.32 8.63
C ARG A 92 -18.32 -0.70 7.38
N TYR A 93 -17.14 -0.09 7.18
CA TYR A 93 -16.41 -0.17 5.90
C TYR A 93 -15.14 -1.02 5.97
N TRP A 94 -14.71 -1.46 7.15
CA TRP A 94 -13.51 -2.28 7.35
C TRP A 94 -13.86 -3.68 7.80
N THR A 95 -13.16 -4.68 7.25
CA THR A 95 -13.24 -6.04 7.76
C THR A 95 -12.41 -6.13 9.04
N THR A 96 -13.09 -6.19 10.17
CA THR A 96 -12.45 -6.23 11.51
C THR A 96 -12.24 -7.64 12.02
N THR A 97 -12.86 -8.66 11.40
CA THR A 97 -12.71 -10.07 11.76
C THR A 97 -12.49 -10.90 10.51
N TYR A 98 -11.39 -11.65 10.47
CA TYR A 98 -11.01 -12.46 9.31
C TYR A 98 -10.20 -13.69 9.74
N PRO A 99 -10.18 -14.78 8.94
CA PRO A 99 -9.40 -15.97 9.25
C PRO A 99 -7.90 -15.69 9.30
N THR A 100 -7.19 -16.23 10.30
CA THR A 100 -5.72 -16.09 10.44
C THR A 100 -4.98 -16.55 9.19
N ILE A 101 -5.47 -17.55 8.48
CA ILE A 101 -4.88 -18.03 7.23
C ILE A 101 -4.87 -16.99 6.11
N SER A 102 -5.70 -15.95 6.17
CA SER A 102 -5.69 -14.86 5.18
C SER A 102 -4.46 -13.95 5.27
N LEU A 103 -3.74 -13.99 6.39
CA LEU A 103 -2.45 -13.31 6.55
C LEU A 103 -1.33 -13.97 5.74
N ILE A 104 -1.43 -15.26 5.44
CA ILE A 104 -0.42 -16.00 4.69
C ILE A 104 -0.22 -15.41 3.27
N PRO A 105 -1.25 -15.27 2.43
CA PRO A 105 -1.08 -14.64 1.12
C PRO A 105 -0.62 -13.18 1.20
N MET A 106 -0.98 -12.43 2.26
CA MET A 106 -0.47 -11.09 2.49
C MET A 106 1.04 -11.09 2.69
N MET A 107 1.55 -11.97 3.58
CA MET A 107 2.99 -12.07 3.85
C MET A 107 3.76 -12.56 2.62
N GLN A 108 3.23 -13.52 1.87
CA GLN A 108 3.81 -13.96 0.60
C GLN A 108 3.87 -12.82 -0.44
N LEU A 109 2.87 -11.93 -0.46
CA LEU A 109 2.87 -10.77 -1.34
C LEU A 109 3.95 -9.77 -0.93
N ILE A 110 4.12 -9.53 0.39
CA ILE A 110 5.18 -8.67 0.94
C ILE A 110 6.56 -9.21 0.54
N ASP A 111 6.82 -10.51 0.71
CA ASP A 111 8.09 -11.13 0.32
C ASP A 111 8.37 -10.97 -1.18
N ARG A 112 7.34 -11.15 -2.01
CA ARG A 112 7.47 -10.94 -3.47
C ARG A 112 7.78 -9.50 -3.82
N ALA A 113 7.14 -8.52 -3.17
CA ALA A 113 7.44 -7.11 -3.38
C ALA A 113 8.85 -6.75 -2.90
N GLN A 114 9.25 -7.28 -1.74
CA GLN A 114 10.59 -7.05 -1.19
C GLN A 114 11.70 -7.65 -2.07
N SER A 115 11.48 -8.80 -2.69
CA SER A 115 12.43 -9.43 -3.61
C SER A 115 12.33 -8.92 -5.05
N ALA A 116 11.33 -8.08 -5.36
CA ALA A 116 11.11 -7.60 -6.73
C ALA A 116 12.25 -6.69 -7.23
N ASP A 117 12.63 -6.88 -8.48
CA ASP A 117 13.56 -6.00 -9.17
C ASP A 117 12.86 -4.72 -9.62
N MET A 118 13.10 -3.64 -8.88
CA MET A 118 12.56 -2.31 -9.16
C MET A 118 13.54 -1.43 -9.97
N VAL A 119 14.69 -1.97 -10.37
CA VAL A 119 15.73 -1.22 -11.12
C VAL A 119 15.24 -0.81 -12.50
N LYS A 120 14.32 -1.57 -13.10
CA LYS A 120 13.79 -1.31 -14.45
C LYS A 120 12.49 -0.50 -14.45
N THR A 121 11.97 -0.10 -13.28
CA THR A 121 10.76 0.71 -13.26
C THR A 121 11.02 2.13 -13.69
N THR A 122 10.17 2.64 -14.57
CA THR A 122 10.16 4.04 -15.01
C THR A 122 8.92 4.78 -14.51
N VAL A 123 7.98 4.07 -13.86
CA VAL A 123 6.71 4.62 -13.39
C VAL A 123 6.96 5.68 -12.32
N PRO A 124 6.46 6.92 -12.49
CA PRO A 124 6.50 7.94 -11.45
C PRO A 124 5.70 7.50 -10.22
N ALA A 125 6.28 7.66 -9.02
CA ALA A 125 5.67 7.27 -7.76
C ALA A 125 5.69 8.38 -6.72
N LEU A 126 4.57 8.53 -6.01
CA LEU A 126 4.49 9.31 -4.77
C LEU A 126 4.34 8.35 -3.59
N PHE A 127 5.28 8.39 -2.67
CA PHE A 127 5.21 7.66 -1.40
C PHE A 127 4.77 8.63 -0.30
N TYR A 128 3.66 8.33 0.34
CA TYR A 128 3.04 9.16 1.36
C TYR A 128 2.79 8.28 2.60
N PHE A 129 3.61 8.41 3.64
CA PHE A 129 3.57 7.53 4.81
C PHE A 129 4.07 8.24 6.07
N SER A 130 3.88 7.60 7.23
CA SER A 130 4.43 8.08 8.50
C SER A 130 5.67 7.28 8.91
N PRO A 131 6.77 7.94 9.31
CA PRO A 131 7.90 7.26 9.95
C PRO A 131 7.54 6.68 11.34
N ASP A 132 6.41 7.12 11.92
CA ASP A 132 5.91 6.68 13.23
C ASP A 132 4.80 5.63 13.12
N ASP A 133 4.63 5.01 11.94
CA ASP A 133 3.64 3.97 11.69
C ASP A 133 3.87 2.77 12.62
N LYS A 134 2.82 2.35 13.34
CA LYS A 134 2.87 1.25 14.32
C LYS A 134 2.28 -0.06 13.78
N VAL A 135 1.80 -0.07 12.55
CA VAL A 135 1.22 -1.25 11.87
C VAL A 135 2.22 -1.86 10.91
N ILE A 136 2.80 -1.03 10.06
CA ILE A 136 3.85 -1.44 9.12
C ILE A 136 5.21 -0.93 9.59
N ASP A 137 6.27 -1.58 9.14
CA ASP A 137 7.64 -1.17 9.42
C ASP A 137 8.07 -0.05 8.44
N PRO A 138 8.22 1.21 8.90
CA PRO A 138 8.61 2.31 8.04
C PRO A 138 10.00 2.14 7.43
N GLN A 139 10.91 1.43 8.13
CA GLN A 139 12.26 1.19 7.61
C GLN A 139 12.22 0.28 6.38
N LYS A 140 11.33 -0.72 6.36
CA LYS A 140 11.13 -1.56 5.16
C LYS A 140 10.53 -0.76 4.01
N THR A 141 9.68 0.20 4.30
CA THR A 141 9.16 1.15 3.31
C THR A 141 10.29 2.02 2.74
N GLU A 142 11.15 2.61 3.56
CA GLU A 142 12.32 3.39 3.12
C GLU A 142 13.27 2.54 2.27
N ASN A 143 13.56 1.31 2.69
CA ASN A 143 14.41 0.39 1.95
C ASN A 143 13.82 0.03 0.58
N PHE A 144 12.50 -0.12 0.50
CA PHE A 144 11.82 -0.33 -0.78
C PHE A 144 11.92 0.90 -1.68
N ILE A 145 11.67 2.09 -1.13
CA ILE A 145 11.79 3.38 -1.85
C ILE A 145 13.20 3.59 -2.40
N ALA A 146 14.24 3.21 -1.64
CA ALA A 146 15.62 3.33 -2.09
C ALA A 146 15.90 2.53 -3.38
N ARG A 147 15.25 1.39 -3.57
CA ARG A 147 15.36 0.54 -4.77
C ARG A 147 14.51 1.00 -5.95
N TRP A 148 13.53 1.88 -5.72
CA TRP A 148 12.70 2.41 -6.79
C TRP A 148 13.51 3.32 -7.71
N ARG A 149 13.68 2.97 -8.97
CA ARG A 149 14.49 3.75 -9.94
C ARG A 149 13.70 4.74 -10.77
N GLY A 150 12.39 4.57 -10.90
CA GLY A 150 11.52 5.57 -11.53
C GLY A 150 11.55 6.91 -10.80
N PRO A 151 11.04 7.97 -11.43
CA PRO A 151 10.85 9.26 -10.76
C PRO A 151 10.04 9.07 -9.48
N LYS A 152 10.54 9.61 -8.36
CA LYS A 152 9.86 9.43 -7.07
C LYS A 152 9.80 10.72 -6.27
N SER A 153 8.73 10.86 -5.51
CA SER A 153 8.56 11.89 -4.47
C SER A 153 8.16 11.21 -3.17
N ILE A 154 8.62 11.76 -2.06
CA ILE A 154 8.38 11.18 -0.73
C ILE A 154 7.80 12.27 0.16
N ILE A 155 6.67 11.96 0.78
CA ILE A 155 6.01 12.80 1.79
C ILE A 155 5.94 11.98 3.08
N ARG A 156 6.58 12.51 4.12
CA ARG A 156 6.51 11.93 5.46
C ARG A 156 5.56 12.74 6.32
N ILE A 157 4.63 12.07 6.97
CA ILE A 157 3.67 12.67 7.89
C ILE A 157 4.11 12.31 9.30
N ASN A 158 4.34 13.32 10.13
CA ASN A 158 4.74 13.09 11.52
C ASN A 158 3.62 12.44 12.32
N GLY A 159 4.00 11.65 13.32
CA GLY A 159 3.06 11.11 14.29
C GLY A 159 2.30 12.23 14.99
N GLY A 160 0.97 12.06 15.12
CA GLY A 160 0.09 13.08 15.69
C GLY A 160 -0.47 14.11 14.71
N ASP A 161 -0.01 14.15 13.45
CA ASP A 161 -0.63 14.99 12.41
C ASP A 161 -2.00 14.44 11.94
N SER A 162 -2.27 13.17 12.16
CA SER A 162 -3.51 12.48 11.81
C SER A 162 -4.26 12.00 13.05
N GLU A 163 -5.56 11.71 12.91
CA GLU A 163 -6.38 11.17 13.99
C GLU A 163 -6.11 9.67 14.26
N ASP A 164 -5.31 9.01 13.43
CA ASP A 164 -4.93 7.62 13.65
C ASP A 164 -3.80 7.50 14.69
N GLU A 165 -4.11 7.01 15.88
CA GLU A 165 -3.14 6.75 16.97
C GLU A 165 -2.04 5.74 16.56
N LEU A 166 -2.28 4.92 15.55
CA LEU A 166 -1.30 3.99 15.01
C LEU A 166 -0.47 4.61 13.87
N ASN A 167 -0.77 5.85 13.44
CA ASN A 167 -0.10 6.56 12.35
C ASN A 167 -0.04 5.79 11.01
N HIS A 168 -0.97 4.87 10.78
CA HIS A 168 -1.06 4.03 9.60
C HIS A 168 -2.08 4.56 8.58
N LEU A 169 -3.32 4.78 9.02
CA LEU A 169 -4.38 5.37 8.19
C LEU A 169 -4.30 6.90 8.25
N ILE A 170 -3.21 7.45 7.75
CA ILE A 170 -2.82 8.86 7.86
C ILE A 170 -3.66 9.82 7.01
N THR A 171 -4.62 9.30 6.23
CA THR A 171 -5.61 10.09 5.47
C THR A 171 -6.81 9.22 5.15
N GLY A 172 -7.95 9.83 4.92
CA GLY A 172 -9.19 9.15 4.55
C GLY A 172 -10.34 9.48 5.52
N GLN A 173 -11.56 9.54 4.99
CA GLN A 173 -12.75 9.94 5.74
C GLN A 173 -13.06 9.04 6.94
N VAL A 174 -12.62 7.79 6.89
CA VAL A 174 -12.96 6.80 7.92
C VAL A 174 -12.19 7.04 9.22
N VAL A 175 -10.88 7.32 9.15
CA VAL A 175 -10.04 7.39 10.35
C VAL A 175 -9.34 8.74 10.50
N SER A 176 -8.91 9.37 9.41
CA SER A 176 -8.17 10.64 9.44
C SER A 176 -8.78 11.69 8.49
N PRO A 177 -10.03 12.12 8.75
CA PRO A 177 -10.76 13.04 7.87
C PRO A 177 -10.11 14.41 7.74
N SER A 178 -9.44 14.93 8.78
CA SER A 178 -8.75 16.24 8.72
C SER A 178 -7.64 16.28 7.68
N GLN A 179 -7.03 15.12 7.37
CA GLN A 179 -5.91 15.01 6.45
C GLN A 179 -6.31 14.84 4.98
N VAL A 180 -7.60 14.62 4.69
CA VAL A 180 -8.08 14.35 3.33
C VAL A 180 -7.73 15.49 2.37
N LYS A 181 -8.02 16.72 2.76
CA LYS A 181 -7.74 17.89 1.91
C LYS A 181 -6.24 18.05 1.64
N ARG A 182 -5.41 17.93 2.69
CA ARG A 182 -3.94 18.03 2.59
C ARG A 182 -3.36 16.96 1.64
N ALA A 183 -3.83 15.73 1.78
CA ALA A 183 -3.41 14.62 0.94
C ALA A 183 -3.85 14.81 -0.52
N ALA A 184 -5.11 15.17 -0.74
CA ALA A 184 -5.64 15.43 -2.08
C ALA A 184 -4.88 16.57 -2.78
N ASP A 185 -4.69 17.72 -2.12
CA ASP A 185 -3.93 18.85 -2.65
C ASP A 185 -2.48 18.46 -2.98
N THR A 186 -1.88 17.59 -2.16
CA THR A 186 -0.51 17.11 -2.38
C THR A 186 -0.43 16.22 -3.62
N VAL A 187 -1.36 15.28 -3.77
CA VAL A 187 -1.44 14.39 -4.94
C VAL A 187 -1.66 15.21 -6.22
N VAL A 188 -2.62 16.15 -6.21
CA VAL A 188 -2.93 17.00 -7.36
C VAL A 188 -1.72 17.84 -7.76
N ARG A 189 -1.05 18.53 -6.82
CA ARG A 189 0.16 19.31 -7.11
C ARG A 189 1.29 18.44 -7.65
N TRP A 190 1.48 17.25 -7.09
CA TRP A 190 2.47 16.31 -7.56
C TRP A 190 2.17 15.82 -8.99
N HIS A 191 0.91 15.41 -9.24
CA HIS A 191 0.46 14.98 -10.54
C HIS A 191 0.71 16.06 -11.62
N ASN A 192 0.27 17.30 -11.38
CA ASN A 192 0.46 18.39 -12.32
C ASN A 192 1.94 18.63 -12.65
N ARG A 193 2.83 18.51 -11.66
CA ARG A 193 4.27 18.66 -11.86
C ARG A 193 4.86 17.55 -12.74
N ILE A 194 4.48 16.28 -12.53
CA ILE A 194 4.99 15.18 -13.35
C ILE A 194 4.41 15.23 -14.77
N ARG A 195 3.17 15.67 -14.93
CA ARG A 195 2.55 15.86 -16.24
C ARG A 195 3.29 16.92 -17.07
N GLN A 196 3.55 18.08 -16.48
CA GLN A 196 4.32 19.14 -17.16
C GLN A 196 5.72 18.68 -17.61
N LYS A 197 6.37 17.80 -16.87
CA LYS A 197 7.66 17.23 -17.25
C LYS A 197 7.58 16.16 -18.36
N ALA A 198 6.45 15.51 -18.48
CA ALA A 198 6.23 14.50 -19.51
C ALA A 198 5.86 15.13 -20.87
N ASP A 199 5.33 16.35 -20.84
CA ASP A 199 4.95 17.13 -22.03
C ASP A 199 6.13 17.96 -22.62
N GLN A 200 7.30 17.96 -21.99
CA GLN A 200 8.55 18.60 -22.42
C GLN A 200 9.49 17.60 -23.09
#